data_575c72e93c92342f9349bff46281361e
#
_entry.id   575c72e93c92342f9349bff46281361e
#
_cell.length_a   1.000
_cell.length_b   1.000
_cell.length_c   1.000
_cell.angle_alpha   90.00
_cell.angle_beta   90.00
_cell.angle_gamma   90.00
#
_symmetry.space_group_name_H-M   'P 1'
#
loop_
_entity.id
_entity.type
_entity.pdbx_description
1 polymer ?
#
loop_
_entity_poly.entity_id
_entity_poly.type
_entity_poly.pdbx_seq_one_letter_code
_entity_poly.pdbx_strand_id
1 'polypeptide(L)'
;SADCFVAMGAAAVHTRRIRLGTGVLVPSNRIAPVTANAIATLNQLAPGRIDFGVGTGFTARRAMGFCAMKIKDMETYIAQVYGLLRGEVVEFEMEGQRRKIRFLNPELPLFNTKDPIKLHLSAFGPRTRALTAKLNAGWIDFVGNVDAGIREVQAMRAAWSEAGRAVGDLEATAFALGCVLADGEPADSPRAMAQAGPRAAVMLHRAADEAILGLKPGIAMPTSGRPEVDGYVELARRFEPKDAPYLQNHRGHLMFVKPEEQRFITAELIKATSFTASEREIVERILKLRDAGYSQFTIQLVPGQEAAIDDWAKIRKAVG
;
A
#
# COMPACT_ATOMS: atom_id res chain seq x y z
N SER A 1 0.67 -10.14 -9.00
CA SER A 1 1.33 -8.91 -9.47
C SER A 1 2.71 -9.23 -10.05
N ALA A 2 3.20 -8.41 -10.98
CA ALA A 2 4.55 -8.49 -11.48
C ALA A 2 5.57 -8.17 -10.36
N ASP A 3 6.83 -8.62 -10.50
CA ASP A 3 7.91 -8.20 -9.59
C ASP A 3 8.11 -6.69 -9.71
N CYS A 4 8.01 -5.99 -8.57
CA CYS A 4 8.06 -4.53 -8.56
C CYS A 4 9.41 -3.97 -9.02
N PHE A 5 10.53 -4.64 -8.73
CA PHE A 5 11.85 -4.17 -9.14
C PHE A 5 12.10 -4.35 -10.64
N VAL A 6 11.56 -5.42 -11.24
CA VAL A 6 11.61 -5.61 -12.70
C VAL A 6 10.78 -4.52 -13.40
N ALA A 7 9.57 -4.25 -12.92
CA ALA A 7 8.72 -3.20 -13.46
C ALA A 7 9.34 -1.80 -13.28
N MET A 8 9.90 -1.51 -12.11
CA MET A 8 10.61 -0.25 -11.84
C MET A 8 11.86 -0.11 -12.71
N GLY A 9 12.60 -1.18 -12.97
CA GLY A 9 13.75 -1.17 -13.89
C GLY A 9 13.35 -0.77 -15.31
N ALA A 10 12.29 -1.36 -15.84
CA ALA A 10 11.73 -0.96 -17.12
C ALA A 10 11.29 0.52 -17.12
N ALA A 11 10.55 0.96 -16.11
CA ALA A 11 10.11 2.35 -15.97
C ALA A 11 11.29 3.33 -15.84
N ALA A 12 12.36 2.94 -15.15
CA ALA A 12 13.54 3.78 -14.93
C ALA A 12 14.20 4.19 -16.25
N VAL A 13 14.31 3.28 -17.21
CA VAL A 13 14.96 3.55 -18.51
C VAL A 13 14.04 4.27 -19.50
N HIS A 14 12.72 4.14 -19.33
CA HIS A 14 11.72 4.79 -20.21
C HIS A 14 11.24 6.16 -19.69
N THR A 15 11.60 6.56 -18.48
CA THR A 15 11.17 7.85 -17.88
C THR A 15 12.36 8.68 -17.42
N ARG A 16 12.15 10.02 -17.27
CA ARG A 16 13.21 10.95 -16.88
C ARG A 16 12.91 11.77 -15.61
N ARG A 17 11.66 11.98 -15.28
CA ARG A 17 11.23 12.92 -14.20
C ARG A 17 10.43 12.25 -13.09
N ILE A 18 9.61 11.26 -13.40
CA ILE A 18 8.76 10.61 -12.38
C ILE A 18 9.64 9.89 -11.36
N ARG A 19 9.23 9.93 -10.11
CA ARG A 19 9.78 9.10 -9.06
C ARG A 19 9.19 7.69 -9.16
N LEU A 20 9.98 6.71 -8.77
CA LEU A 20 9.61 5.30 -8.81
C LEU A 20 9.76 4.73 -7.41
N GLY A 21 8.74 4.04 -6.93
CA GLY A 21 8.77 3.52 -5.56
C GLY A 21 7.95 2.26 -5.38
N THR A 22 8.25 1.52 -4.32
CA THR A 22 7.42 0.39 -3.89
C THR A 22 6.26 0.89 -3.02
N GLY A 23 5.03 0.46 -3.32
CA GLY A 23 3.86 0.92 -2.58
C GLY A 23 2.94 -0.22 -2.09
N VAL A 24 3.43 -1.14 -1.24
CA VAL A 24 4.70 -1.24 -0.51
C VAL A 24 5.39 -2.58 -0.72
N LEU A 25 6.71 -2.65 -0.44
CA LEU A 25 7.40 -3.92 -0.31
C LEU A 25 7.06 -4.57 1.03
N VAL A 26 6.92 -5.89 1.00
CA VAL A 26 6.76 -6.70 2.22
C VAL A 26 8.08 -7.43 2.51
N PRO A 27 8.71 -7.18 3.67
CA PRO A 27 10.05 -7.70 3.97
C PRO A 27 10.18 -9.22 3.91
N SER A 28 9.13 -9.97 4.25
CA SER A 28 9.17 -11.44 4.21
C SER A 28 9.29 -12.02 2.79
N ASN A 29 9.05 -11.21 1.76
CA ASN A 29 9.05 -11.70 0.37
C ASN A 29 10.43 -11.58 -0.28
N ARG A 30 11.37 -10.88 0.37
CA ARG A 30 12.72 -10.69 -0.17
C ARG A 30 13.69 -10.31 0.96
N ILE A 31 14.80 -10.99 1.08
CA ILE A 31 15.79 -10.71 2.13
C ILE A 31 16.45 -9.33 1.97
N ALA A 32 16.86 -8.73 3.08
CA ALA A 32 17.36 -7.36 3.13
C ALA A 32 18.56 -7.09 2.17
N PRO A 33 19.60 -7.93 2.09
CA PRO A 33 20.72 -7.66 1.17
C PRO A 33 20.32 -7.67 -0.31
N VAL A 34 19.37 -8.54 -0.70
CA VAL A 34 18.86 -8.57 -2.08
C VAL A 34 18.04 -7.32 -2.39
N THR A 35 17.26 -6.84 -1.42
CA THR A 35 16.48 -5.60 -1.56
C THR A 35 17.39 -4.38 -1.63
N ALA A 36 18.39 -4.28 -0.75
CA ALA A 36 19.35 -3.17 -0.77
C ALA A 36 20.09 -3.08 -2.12
N ASN A 37 20.54 -4.22 -2.65
CA ASN A 37 21.17 -4.27 -3.97
C ASN A 37 20.21 -3.84 -5.09
N ALA A 38 19.00 -4.37 -5.12
CA ALA A 38 18.01 -4.02 -6.16
C ALA A 38 17.66 -2.51 -6.13
N ILE A 39 17.49 -1.92 -4.95
CA ILE A 39 17.20 -0.49 -4.79
C ILE A 39 18.39 0.36 -5.25
N ALA A 40 19.62 -0.01 -4.85
CA ALA A 40 20.82 0.70 -5.25
C ALA A 40 21.08 0.60 -6.77
N THR A 41 20.77 -0.54 -7.38
CA THR A 41 20.82 -0.74 -8.84
C THR A 41 19.77 0.12 -9.56
N LEU A 42 18.54 0.17 -9.06
CA LEU A 42 17.52 1.07 -9.59
C LEU A 42 17.93 2.54 -9.46
N ASN A 43 18.57 2.91 -8.35
CA ASN A 43 19.07 4.26 -8.14
C ASN A 43 20.23 4.61 -9.10
N GLN A 44 20.96 3.62 -9.62
CA GLN A 44 21.93 3.82 -10.71
C GLN A 44 21.21 4.10 -12.05
N LEU A 45 20.09 3.43 -12.33
CA LEU A 45 19.30 3.65 -13.54
C LEU A 45 18.47 4.95 -13.48
N ALA A 46 18.06 5.37 -12.31
CA ALA A 46 17.20 6.52 -12.07
C ALA A 46 17.69 7.34 -10.86
N PRO A 47 18.86 8.02 -10.96
CA PRO A 47 19.50 8.70 -9.84
C PRO A 47 18.58 9.67 -9.11
N GLY A 48 18.46 9.52 -7.79
CA GLY A 48 17.67 10.38 -6.91
C GLY A 48 16.14 10.30 -7.10
N ARG A 49 15.65 9.39 -7.95
CA ARG A 49 14.21 9.22 -8.23
C ARG A 49 13.58 7.98 -7.56
N ILE A 50 14.33 7.28 -6.70
CA ILE A 50 13.85 6.04 -6.08
C ILE A 50 13.31 6.31 -4.69
N ASP A 51 12.12 5.78 -4.42
CA ASP A 51 11.47 5.75 -3.11
C ASP A 51 11.29 4.31 -2.63
N PHE A 52 11.50 4.07 -1.36
CA PHE A 52 11.37 2.77 -0.76
C PHE A 52 10.21 2.72 0.23
N GLY A 53 9.04 2.25 -0.23
CA GLY A 53 7.86 2.03 0.60
C GLY A 53 7.85 0.63 1.20
N VAL A 54 7.62 0.53 2.52
CA VAL A 54 7.63 -0.74 3.28
C VAL A 54 6.37 -0.86 4.12
N GLY A 55 5.87 -2.07 4.24
CA GLY A 55 4.74 -2.40 5.10
C GLY A 55 4.83 -3.80 5.68
N THR A 56 4.03 -4.08 6.72
CA THR A 56 4.03 -5.39 7.42
C THR A 56 3.43 -6.54 6.61
N GLY A 57 2.89 -6.25 5.41
CA GLY A 57 2.36 -7.26 4.51
C GLY A 57 1.03 -7.84 4.94
N PHE A 58 0.17 -7.03 5.51
CA PHE A 58 -1.14 -7.47 5.98
C PHE A 58 -1.86 -8.36 4.96
N THR A 59 -2.05 -7.91 3.73
CA THR A 59 -2.75 -8.69 2.69
C THR A 59 -1.83 -9.70 2.00
N ALA A 60 -0.63 -9.28 1.59
CA ALA A 60 0.27 -10.17 0.85
C ALA A 60 0.64 -11.42 1.64
N ARG A 61 0.76 -11.31 2.97
CA ARG A 61 1.02 -12.45 3.84
C ARG A 61 -0.23 -13.31 4.07
N ARG A 62 -1.41 -12.70 4.16
CA ARG A 62 -2.69 -13.43 4.27
C ARG A 62 -2.97 -14.28 3.04
N ALA A 63 -2.64 -13.79 1.85
CA ALA A 63 -2.73 -14.57 0.62
C ALA A 63 -1.81 -15.82 0.60
N MET A 64 -0.89 -15.92 1.57
CA MET A 64 -0.03 -17.07 1.82
C MET A 64 -0.39 -17.81 3.14
N GLY A 65 -1.50 -17.43 3.78
CA GLY A 65 -1.94 -18.01 5.06
C GLY A 65 -1.20 -17.51 6.31
N PHE A 66 -0.43 -16.42 6.20
CA PHE A 66 0.34 -15.87 7.33
C PHE A 66 -0.28 -14.59 7.90
N CYS A 67 -0.06 -14.36 9.20
CA CYS A 67 -0.31 -13.06 9.82
C CYS A 67 0.65 -11.98 9.30
N ALA A 68 0.29 -10.71 9.50
CA ALA A 68 1.19 -9.59 9.26
C ALA A 68 2.51 -9.76 10.04
N MET A 69 3.62 -9.27 9.47
CA MET A 69 4.93 -9.29 10.09
C MET A 69 4.94 -8.49 11.40
N LYS A 70 5.74 -8.92 12.38
CA LYS A 70 5.97 -8.13 13.60
C LYS A 70 6.69 -6.83 13.27
N ILE A 71 6.29 -5.74 13.93
CA ILE A 71 6.86 -4.41 13.69
C ILE A 71 8.39 -4.39 13.96
N LYS A 72 8.84 -5.11 15.00
CA LYS A 72 10.28 -5.24 15.32
C LYS A 72 11.06 -5.88 14.17
N ASP A 73 10.52 -6.90 13.54
CA ASP A 73 11.20 -7.59 12.43
C ASP A 73 11.27 -6.68 11.19
N MET A 74 10.21 -5.89 10.93
CA MET A 74 10.20 -4.88 9.88
C MET A 74 11.22 -3.77 10.16
N GLU A 75 11.33 -3.29 11.41
CA GLU A 75 12.33 -2.29 11.81
C GLU A 75 13.76 -2.82 11.60
N THR A 76 14.03 -4.07 12.01
CA THR A 76 15.33 -4.72 11.79
C THR A 76 15.66 -4.82 10.30
N TYR A 77 14.68 -5.22 9.49
CA TYR A 77 14.85 -5.29 8.04
C TYR A 77 15.18 -3.94 7.42
N ILE A 78 14.47 -2.88 7.80
CA ILE A 78 14.72 -1.52 7.32
C ILE A 78 16.13 -1.07 7.74
N ALA A 79 16.52 -1.32 8.98
CA ALA A 79 17.86 -0.98 9.48
C ALA A 79 18.96 -1.70 8.68
N GLN A 80 18.78 -2.98 8.33
CA GLN A 80 19.71 -3.73 7.49
C GLN A 80 19.79 -3.16 6.07
N VAL A 81 18.64 -2.88 5.42
CA VAL A 81 18.62 -2.29 4.09
C VAL A 81 19.36 -0.96 4.05
N TYR A 82 19.01 -0.04 4.97
CA TYR A 82 19.64 1.28 5.00
C TYR A 82 21.08 1.26 5.49
N GLY A 83 21.46 0.35 6.39
CA GLY A 83 22.86 0.15 6.77
C GLY A 83 23.70 -0.26 5.55
N LEU A 84 23.23 -1.22 4.75
CA LEU A 84 23.91 -1.62 3.51
C LEU A 84 23.97 -0.46 2.51
N LEU A 85 22.89 0.31 2.34
CA LEU A 85 22.87 1.48 1.44
C LEU A 85 23.85 2.59 1.90
N ARG A 86 24.16 2.69 3.19
CA ARG A 86 25.19 3.60 3.73
C ARG A 86 26.60 3.02 3.66
N GLY A 87 26.79 1.79 3.15
CA GLY A 87 28.09 1.11 3.09
C GLY A 87 28.55 0.51 4.43
N GLU A 88 27.62 0.39 5.39
CA GLU A 88 27.91 -0.14 6.73
C GLU A 88 28.01 -1.67 6.71
N VAL A 89 28.68 -2.21 7.72
CA VAL A 89 28.63 -3.63 8.08
C VAL A 89 27.41 -3.87 8.95
N VAL A 90 26.49 -4.72 8.50
CA VAL A 90 25.26 -5.04 9.24
C VAL A 90 25.24 -6.52 9.68
N GLU A 91 24.59 -6.78 10.80
CA GLU A 91 24.29 -8.16 11.20
C GLU A 91 23.10 -8.69 10.40
N PHE A 92 23.23 -9.91 9.91
CA PHE A 92 22.21 -10.60 9.13
C PHE A 92 22.13 -12.06 9.57
N GLU A 93 20.91 -12.56 9.73
CA GLU A 93 20.64 -13.94 10.13
C GLU A 93 20.02 -14.69 8.94
N MET A 94 20.63 -15.83 8.61
CA MET A 94 20.16 -16.77 7.60
C MET A 94 20.48 -18.20 8.04
N GLU A 95 19.56 -19.12 7.83
CA GLU A 95 19.73 -20.55 8.18
C GLU A 95 20.14 -20.76 9.66
N GLY A 96 19.58 -19.94 10.56
CA GLY A 96 19.91 -19.99 11.98
C GLY A 96 21.30 -19.48 12.35
N GLN A 97 22.04 -18.92 11.40
CA GLN A 97 23.37 -18.39 11.62
C GLN A 97 23.38 -16.86 11.49
N ARG A 98 23.95 -16.16 12.48
CA ARG A 98 24.17 -14.72 12.45
C ARG A 98 25.58 -14.40 11.94
N ARG A 99 25.64 -13.55 10.91
CA ARG A 99 26.89 -13.14 10.24
C ARG A 99 26.88 -11.64 9.98
N LYS A 100 28.06 -11.06 9.81
CA LYS A 100 28.26 -9.69 9.35
C LYS A 100 28.35 -9.66 7.83
N ILE A 101 27.58 -8.79 7.20
CA ILE A 101 27.57 -8.61 5.74
C ILE A 101 27.72 -7.13 5.38
N ARG A 102 28.23 -6.85 4.18
CA ARG A 102 28.28 -5.51 3.56
C ARG A 102 28.30 -5.64 2.05
N PHE A 103 28.14 -4.55 1.32
CA PHE A 103 28.51 -4.49 -0.09
C PHE A 103 30.03 -4.62 -0.23
N LEU A 104 30.49 -5.63 -1.02
CA LEU A 104 31.91 -5.97 -1.08
C LEU A 104 32.71 -5.04 -1.98
N ASN A 105 32.09 -4.53 -3.04
CA ASN A 105 32.75 -3.71 -4.06
C ASN A 105 31.95 -2.43 -4.33
N PRO A 106 31.81 -1.53 -3.33
CA PRO A 106 31.00 -0.31 -3.48
C PRO A 106 31.60 0.72 -4.44
N GLU A 107 32.88 0.58 -4.78
CA GLU A 107 33.62 1.42 -5.73
C GLU A 107 33.26 1.17 -7.18
N LEU A 108 32.70 0.01 -7.51
CA LEU A 108 32.29 -0.32 -8.86
C LEU A 108 31.00 0.41 -9.25
N PRO A 109 30.85 0.91 -10.50
CA PRO A 109 29.69 1.67 -10.94
C PRO A 109 28.47 0.76 -11.26
N LEU A 110 28.24 -0.27 -10.44
CA LEU A 110 27.15 -1.23 -10.62
C LEU A 110 25.86 -0.77 -9.94
N PHE A 111 25.97 0.10 -8.95
CA PHE A 111 24.86 0.62 -8.15
C PHE A 111 25.17 1.98 -7.56
N ASN A 112 24.13 2.74 -7.20
CA ASN A 112 24.23 4.08 -6.65
C ASN A 112 23.67 4.15 -5.23
N THR A 113 24.53 4.41 -4.28
CA THR A 113 24.18 4.63 -2.85
C THR A 113 24.40 6.08 -2.43
N LYS A 114 24.79 6.99 -3.34
CA LYS A 114 25.12 8.40 -3.07
C LYS A 114 23.86 9.27 -3.08
N ASP A 115 22.99 9.07 -4.08
CA ASP A 115 21.74 9.81 -4.15
C ASP A 115 20.74 9.28 -3.12
N PRO A 116 19.99 10.17 -2.44
CA PRO A 116 19.11 9.79 -1.35
C PRO A 116 17.94 8.93 -1.86
N ILE A 117 17.63 7.87 -1.11
CA ILE A 117 16.47 7.01 -1.30
C ILE A 117 15.54 7.24 -0.12
N LYS A 118 14.37 7.84 -0.35
CA LYS A 118 13.42 8.14 0.70
C LYS A 118 12.73 6.86 1.19
N LEU A 119 12.59 6.75 2.52
CA LEU A 119 11.80 5.71 3.16
C LEU A 119 10.36 6.15 3.33
N HIS A 120 9.40 5.28 3.01
CA HIS A 120 7.99 5.46 3.31
C HIS A 120 7.45 4.22 4.03
N LEU A 121 6.62 4.43 5.05
CA LEU A 121 6.00 3.35 5.81
C LEU A 121 4.47 3.36 5.65
N SER A 122 3.91 2.21 5.30
CA SER A 122 2.47 2.00 5.42
C SER A 122 2.15 1.64 6.88
N ALA A 123 1.55 2.57 7.61
CA ALA A 123 1.41 2.53 9.05
C ALA A 123 -0.02 2.92 9.50
N PHE A 124 -0.76 1.95 10.04
CA PHE A 124 -2.17 2.15 10.45
C PHE A 124 -2.39 2.20 11.96
N GLY A 125 -1.50 1.64 12.76
CA GLY A 125 -1.66 1.59 14.20
C GLY A 125 -0.68 2.51 14.94
N PRO A 126 -0.91 2.81 16.23
CA PRO A 126 -0.08 3.75 17.00
C PRO A 126 1.40 3.34 17.03
N ARG A 127 1.70 2.05 17.18
CA ARG A 127 3.10 1.57 17.18
C ARG A 127 3.80 1.73 15.84
N THR A 128 3.09 1.59 14.72
CA THR A 128 3.69 1.79 13.38
C THR A 128 3.80 3.27 13.06
N ARG A 129 2.86 4.12 13.51
CA ARG A 129 3.00 5.59 13.42
C ARG A 129 4.22 6.09 14.22
N ALA A 130 4.41 5.59 15.44
CA ALA A 130 5.59 5.92 16.24
C ALA A 130 6.90 5.48 15.55
N LEU A 131 6.92 4.30 14.92
CA LEU A 131 8.07 3.85 14.14
C LEU A 131 8.32 4.74 12.91
N THR A 132 7.28 5.17 12.21
CA THR A 132 7.37 6.11 11.08
C THR A 132 8.04 7.40 11.51
N ALA A 133 7.58 7.99 12.62
CA ALA A 133 8.16 9.20 13.20
C ALA A 133 9.60 8.97 13.66
N LYS A 134 9.91 7.86 14.36
CA LYS A 134 11.26 7.49 14.79
C LYS A 134 12.24 7.45 13.63
N LEU A 135 11.85 6.83 12.51
CA LEU A 135 12.70 6.63 11.34
C LEU A 135 12.75 7.85 10.40
N ASN A 136 12.04 8.93 10.69
CA ASN A 136 11.90 10.08 9.80
C ASN A 136 11.42 9.66 8.40
N ALA A 137 10.47 8.74 8.34
CA ALA A 137 9.96 8.19 7.09
C ALA A 137 8.71 8.93 6.63
N GLY A 138 8.47 9.00 5.32
CA GLY A 138 7.16 9.34 4.79
C GLY A 138 6.11 8.35 5.26
N TRP A 139 4.87 8.76 5.34
CA TRP A 139 3.75 7.95 5.77
C TRP A 139 2.79 7.65 4.61
N ILE A 140 2.41 6.39 4.44
CA ILE A 140 1.42 5.98 3.46
C ILE A 140 0.19 5.46 4.20
N ASP A 141 -0.95 6.11 3.96
CA ASP A 141 -2.25 5.72 4.49
C ASP A 141 -3.18 5.24 3.39
N PHE A 142 -3.94 4.20 3.65
CA PHE A 142 -4.92 3.68 2.71
C PHE A 142 -6.29 4.31 2.99
N VAL A 143 -6.61 5.37 2.28
CA VAL A 143 -7.82 6.18 2.48
C VAL A 143 -8.97 5.68 1.61
N GLY A 144 -10.05 5.22 2.23
CA GLY A 144 -11.32 4.91 1.56
C GLY A 144 -12.45 5.88 1.91
N ASN A 145 -12.27 6.64 3.02
CA ASN A 145 -13.23 7.60 3.55
C ASN A 145 -12.50 8.83 4.07
N VAL A 146 -12.99 10.02 3.72
CA VAL A 146 -12.32 11.30 4.02
C VAL A 146 -12.25 11.56 5.53
N ASP A 147 -13.35 11.37 6.27
CA ASP A 147 -13.38 11.64 7.70
C ASP A 147 -12.47 10.71 8.49
N ALA A 148 -12.39 9.44 8.06
CA ALA A 148 -11.42 8.49 8.60
C ALA A 148 -9.98 8.94 8.28
N GLY A 149 -9.68 9.33 7.04
CA GLY A 149 -8.36 9.82 6.65
C GLY A 149 -7.95 11.07 7.46
N ILE A 150 -8.86 12.01 7.69
CA ILE A 150 -8.59 13.18 8.53
C ILE A 150 -8.19 12.77 9.95
N ARG A 151 -8.90 11.84 10.58
CA ARG A 151 -8.54 11.33 11.91
C ARG A 151 -7.16 10.64 11.91
N GLU A 152 -6.87 9.84 10.88
CA GLU A 152 -5.61 9.12 10.77
C GLU A 152 -4.40 10.06 10.58
N VAL A 153 -4.53 11.10 9.73
CA VAL A 153 -3.44 12.06 9.56
C VAL A 153 -3.23 12.90 10.82
N GLN A 154 -4.27 13.24 11.55
CA GLN A 154 -4.16 13.93 12.84
C GLN A 154 -3.41 13.06 13.86
N ALA A 155 -3.73 11.76 13.95
CA ALA A 155 -3.03 10.82 14.82
C ALA A 155 -1.56 10.61 14.39
N MET A 156 -1.26 10.65 13.08
CA MET A 156 0.11 10.59 12.58
C MET A 156 0.90 11.87 12.92
N ARG A 157 0.28 13.05 12.78
CA ARG A 157 0.88 14.34 13.15
C ARG A 157 1.18 14.43 14.66
N ALA A 158 0.29 13.88 15.49
CA ALA A 158 0.53 13.77 16.93
C ALA A 158 1.76 12.90 17.23
N ALA A 159 1.83 11.69 16.68
CA ALA A 159 2.98 10.80 16.84
C ALA A 159 4.29 11.42 16.29
N TRP A 160 4.20 12.23 15.23
CA TRP A 160 5.33 12.96 14.65
C TRP A 160 5.85 14.03 15.62
N SER A 161 4.96 14.82 16.21
CA SER A 161 5.29 15.83 17.21
C SER A 161 5.85 15.22 18.50
N GLU A 162 5.28 14.09 18.97
CA GLU A 162 5.77 13.33 20.13
C GLU A 162 7.21 12.83 19.94
N ALA A 163 7.61 12.56 18.70
CA ALA A 163 8.99 12.22 18.35
C ALA A 163 9.92 13.45 18.22
N GLY A 164 9.44 14.65 18.57
CA GLY A 164 10.22 15.90 18.52
C GLY A 164 10.44 16.46 17.11
N ARG A 165 9.57 16.09 16.14
CA ARG A 165 9.71 16.50 14.73
C ARG A 165 8.77 17.64 14.38
N ALA A 166 9.20 18.53 13.46
CA ALA A 166 8.34 19.56 12.94
C ALA A 166 7.26 18.96 12.03
N VAL A 167 5.98 19.25 12.32
CA VAL A 167 4.83 18.67 11.60
C VAL A 167 4.84 19.01 10.11
N GLY A 168 5.44 20.14 9.73
CA GLY A 168 5.59 20.55 8.33
C GLY A 168 6.50 19.64 7.49
N ASP A 169 7.35 18.84 8.13
CA ASP A 169 8.27 17.92 7.46
C ASP A 169 7.66 16.55 7.18
N LEU A 170 6.43 16.28 7.67
CA LEU A 170 5.75 15.02 7.45
C LEU A 170 5.28 14.90 5.99
N GLU A 171 5.88 14.00 5.24
CA GLU A 171 5.37 13.58 3.94
C GLU A 171 4.25 12.54 4.15
N ALA A 172 2.99 12.96 3.99
CA ALA A 172 1.82 12.10 4.18
C ALA A 172 1.14 11.80 2.84
N THR A 173 1.08 10.54 2.47
CA THR A 173 0.45 10.08 1.23
C THR A 173 -0.90 9.43 1.51
N ALA A 174 -1.97 9.99 0.95
CA ALA A 174 -3.26 9.32 0.86
C ALA A 174 -3.25 8.40 -0.36
N PHE A 175 -3.31 7.10 -0.13
CA PHE A 175 -3.38 6.08 -1.17
C PHE A 175 -4.82 5.56 -1.28
N ALA A 176 -5.40 5.58 -2.48
CA ALA A 176 -6.79 5.19 -2.71
C ALA A 176 -6.98 4.35 -3.98
N LEU A 177 -8.13 3.72 -4.10
CA LEU A 177 -8.74 3.27 -5.35
C LEU A 177 -10.05 4.04 -5.55
N GLY A 178 -10.50 4.16 -6.79
CA GLY A 178 -11.77 4.81 -7.08
C GLY A 178 -12.07 4.88 -8.56
N CYS A 179 -13.26 5.41 -8.85
CA CYS A 179 -13.74 5.67 -10.19
C CYS A 179 -14.32 7.08 -10.25
N VAL A 180 -13.90 7.87 -11.22
CA VAL A 180 -14.53 9.17 -11.51
C VAL A 180 -15.81 8.89 -12.30
N LEU A 181 -16.96 9.03 -11.65
CA LEU A 181 -18.26 8.74 -12.25
C LEU A 181 -18.65 9.83 -13.26
N ALA A 182 -19.20 9.39 -14.39
CA ALA A 182 -19.88 10.28 -15.32
C ALA A 182 -21.22 10.75 -14.71
N ASP A 183 -21.82 11.79 -15.31
CA ASP A 183 -23.12 12.31 -14.86
C ASP A 183 -24.19 11.22 -14.94
N GLY A 184 -24.84 10.98 -13.79
CA GLY A 184 -25.87 9.94 -13.68
C GLY A 184 -25.35 8.51 -13.64
N GLU A 185 -24.05 8.26 -13.69
CA GLU A 185 -23.47 6.92 -13.62
C GLU A 185 -23.59 6.34 -12.20
N PRO A 186 -24.19 5.15 -12.03
CA PRO A 186 -24.26 4.49 -10.73
C PRO A 186 -22.88 3.97 -10.29
N ALA A 187 -22.63 3.98 -8.97
CA ALA A 187 -21.33 3.55 -8.43
C ALA A 187 -21.04 2.05 -8.54
N ASP A 188 -22.03 1.26 -8.93
CA ASP A 188 -21.92 -0.16 -9.27
C ASP A 188 -22.08 -0.44 -10.78
N SER A 189 -21.96 0.60 -11.63
CA SER A 189 -21.86 0.40 -13.08
C SER A 189 -20.75 -0.59 -13.43
N PRO A 190 -20.79 -1.26 -14.58
CA PRO A 190 -19.72 -2.17 -14.98
C PRO A 190 -18.33 -1.54 -14.93
N ARG A 191 -18.21 -0.26 -15.29
CA ARG A 191 -16.97 0.52 -15.25
C ARG A 191 -16.54 0.80 -13.80
N ALA A 192 -17.43 1.29 -12.97
CA ALA A 192 -17.14 1.56 -11.55
C ALA A 192 -16.80 0.26 -10.79
N MET A 193 -17.53 -0.83 -11.09
CA MET A 193 -17.22 -2.16 -10.55
C MET A 193 -15.82 -2.61 -10.95
N ALA A 194 -15.40 -2.42 -12.20
CA ALA A 194 -14.06 -2.78 -12.65
C ALA A 194 -12.96 -1.94 -11.99
N GLN A 195 -13.17 -0.63 -11.80
CA GLN A 195 -12.16 0.28 -11.27
C GLN A 195 -12.10 0.32 -9.73
N ALA A 196 -13.22 0.19 -9.04
CA ALA A 196 -13.33 0.39 -7.59
C ALA A 196 -13.83 -0.86 -6.83
N GLY A 197 -14.56 -1.76 -7.50
CA GLY A 197 -15.06 -3.00 -6.91
C GLY A 197 -13.98 -3.85 -6.24
N PRO A 198 -12.76 -3.99 -6.79
CA PRO A 198 -11.68 -4.73 -6.15
C PRO A 198 -11.31 -4.18 -4.76
N ARG A 199 -11.49 -2.88 -4.53
CA ARG A 199 -11.30 -2.28 -3.20
C ARG A 199 -12.42 -2.66 -2.22
N ALA A 200 -13.65 -2.65 -2.69
CA ALA A 200 -14.79 -3.08 -1.89
C ALA A 200 -14.68 -4.57 -1.52
N ALA A 201 -14.23 -5.42 -2.46
CA ALA A 201 -13.99 -6.84 -2.22
C ALA A 201 -12.98 -7.12 -1.08
N VAL A 202 -12.00 -6.24 -0.86
CA VAL A 202 -11.04 -6.36 0.26
C VAL A 202 -11.76 -6.42 1.61
N MET A 203 -12.90 -5.76 1.75
CA MET A 203 -13.70 -5.78 2.97
C MET A 203 -14.28 -7.17 3.22
N LEU A 204 -14.81 -7.77 2.16
CA LEU A 204 -15.36 -9.12 2.17
C LEU A 204 -14.26 -10.14 2.49
N HIS A 205 -13.10 -10.02 1.84
CA HIS A 205 -11.95 -10.90 2.07
C HIS A 205 -11.48 -10.86 3.53
N ARG A 206 -11.41 -9.66 4.13
CA ARG A 206 -11.01 -9.48 5.53
C ARG A 206 -12.01 -10.10 6.50
N ALA A 207 -13.30 -9.95 6.26
CA ALA A 207 -14.33 -10.56 7.08
C ALA A 207 -14.26 -12.09 7.02
N ALA A 208 -14.02 -12.66 5.83
CA ALA A 208 -13.83 -14.10 5.66
C ALA A 208 -12.57 -14.59 6.39
N ASP A 209 -11.45 -13.87 6.29
CA ASP A 209 -10.21 -14.22 7.02
C ASP A 209 -10.44 -14.26 8.54
N GLU A 210 -11.17 -13.28 9.07
CA GLU A 210 -11.50 -13.23 10.49
C GLU A 210 -12.40 -14.40 10.90
N ALA A 211 -13.47 -14.62 10.16
CA ALA A 211 -14.49 -15.63 10.47
C ALA A 211 -14.00 -17.09 10.29
N ILE A 212 -13.08 -17.32 9.35
CA ILE A 212 -12.65 -18.69 8.97
C ILE A 212 -11.27 -19.02 9.56
N LEU A 213 -10.35 -18.05 9.56
CA LEU A 213 -8.96 -18.26 9.97
C LEU A 213 -8.64 -17.63 11.33
N GLY A 214 -9.60 -16.93 11.98
CA GLY A 214 -9.38 -16.21 13.23
C GLY A 214 -8.36 -15.07 13.11
N LEU A 215 -8.08 -14.58 11.90
CA LEU A 215 -7.11 -13.52 11.66
C LEU A 215 -7.75 -12.16 11.96
N LYS A 216 -7.34 -11.52 13.05
CA LYS A 216 -7.88 -10.20 13.44
C LYS A 216 -7.74 -9.18 12.31
N PRO A 217 -8.79 -8.38 11.99
CA PRO A 217 -8.65 -7.25 11.08
C PRO A 217 -7.67 -6.26 11.68
N GLY A 218 -6.68 -5.83 10.90
CA GLY A 218 -5.65 -4.88 11.36
C GLY A 218 -6.17 -3.47 11.57
N ILE A 219 -7.38 -3.18 11.09
CA ILE A 219 -8.10 -1.90 11.18
C ILE A 219 -9.52 -2.23 11.61
N ALA A 220 -10.04 -1.50 12.58
CA ALA A 220 -11.44 -1.60 12.94
C ALA A 220 -12.30 -1.18 11.74
N MET A 221 -12.97 -2.16 11.13
CA MET A 221 -13.92 -1.90 10.08
C MET A 221 -15.30 -2.34 10.54
N PRO A 222 -16.34 -1.52 10.36
CA PRO A 222 -17.71 -1.92 10.66
C PRO A 222 -18.17 -2.94 9.61
N THR A 223 -17.72 -4.19 9.75
CA THR A 223 -18.05 -5.28 8.84
C THR A 223 -19.16 -6.16 9.34
N SER A 224 -19.40 -6.19 10.65
CA SER A 224 -20.49 -6.98 11.25
C SER A 224 -21.85 -6.35 11.00
N GLY A 225 -22.83 -7.18 10.67
CA GLY A 225 -24.24 -6.77 10.52
C GLY A 225 -24.59 -6.22 9.14
N ARG A 226 -23.73 -6.38 8.14
CA ARG A 226 -24.05 -6.09 6.73
C ARG A 226 -24.37 -7.39 6.00
N PRO A 227 -25.58 -7.53 5.41
CA PRO A 227 -26.00 -8.77 4.74
C PRO A 227 -25.02 -9.23 3.64
N GLU A 228 -24.42 -8.29 2.90
CA GLU A 228 -23.44 -8.59 1.86
C GLU A 228 -22.16 -9.21 2.43
N VAL A 229 -21.74 -8.79 3.62
CA VAL A 229 -20.55 -9.32 4.29
C VAL A 229 -20.82 -10.72 4.84
N ASP A 230 -21.96 -10.90 5.52
CA ASP A 230 -22.35 -12.19 6.08
C ASP A 230 -22.57 -13.24 4.96
N GLY A 231 -23.24 -12.83 3.86
CA GLY A 231 -23.43 -13.67 2.69
C GLY A 231 -22.12 -14.09 2.02
N TYR A 232 -21.13 -13.19 1.98
CA TYR A 232 -19.81 -13.52 1.45
C TYR A 232 -19.04 -14.49 2.37
N VAL A 233 -19.11 -14.32 3.68
CA VAL A 233 -18.48 -15.23 4.65
C VAL A 233 -19.05 -16.65 4.47
N GLU A 234 -20.37 -16.80 4.30
CA GLU A 234 -20.98 -18.10 4.02
C GLU A 234 -20.53 -18.71 2.68
N LEU A 235 -20.31 -17.89 1.65
CA LEU A 235 -19.69 -18.34 0.41
C LEU A 235 -18.25 -18.82 0.67
N ALA A 236 -17.46 -18.03 1.38
CA ALA A 236 -16.04 -18.30 1.63
C ALA A 236 -15.81 -19.58 2.48
N ARG A 237 -16.76 -19.97 3.34
CA ARG A 237 -16.72 -21.26 4.05
C ARG A 237 -16.69 -22.47 3.12
N ARG A 238 -17.08 -22.31 1.87
CA ARG A 238 -17.10 -23.35 0.83
C ARG A 238 -15.84 -23.36 -0.04
N PHE A 239 -14.91 -22.43 0.18
CA PHE A 239 -13.69 -22.34 -0.61
C PHE A 239 -12.79 -23.57 -0.43
N GLU A 240 -12.11 -23.89 -1.52
CA GLU A 240 -11.19 -25.03 -1.61
C GLU A 240 -9.77 -24.54 -1.96
N PRO A 241 -8.76 -25.28 -1.52
CA PRO A 241 -8.82 -26.44 -0.61
C PRO A 241 -9.15 -26.00 0.84
N LYS A 242 -9.76 -26.86 1.62
CA LYS A 242 -10.24 -26.54 2.99
C LYS A 242 -9.15 -26.13 3.97
N ASP A 243 -7.94 -26.62 3.79
CA ASP A 243 -6.74 -26.29 4.57
C ASP A 243 -6.07 -24.98 4.12
N ALA A 244 -6.48 -24.44 2.94
CA ALA A 244 -5.93 -23.20 2.40
C ALA A 244 -7.00 -22.32 1.69
N PRO A 245 -8.14 -21.99 2.35
CA PRO A 245 -9.24 -21.22 1.74
C PRO A 245 -8.80 -19.81 1.32
N TYR A 246 -7.73 -19.29 1.91
CA TYR A 246 -7.12 -18.01 1.57
C TYR A 246 -6.66 -17.93 0.10
N LEU A 247 -6.32 -19.04 -0.54
CA LEU A 247 -5.93 -19.07 -1.96
C LEU A 247 -7.08 -18.63 -2.86
N GLN A 248 -8.30 -19.08 -2.59
CA GLN A 248 -9.48 -18.66 -3.31
C GLN A 248 -9.98 -17.30 -2.81
N ASN A 249 -9.95 -17.05 -1.50
CA ASN A 249 -10.39 -15.80 -0.91
C ASN A 249 -9.63 -14.59 -1.51
N HIS A 250 -8.29 -14.68 -1.57
CA HIS A 250 -7.46 -13.57 -2.04
C HIS A 250 -7.16 -13.56 -3.54
N ARG A 251 -7.70 -14.51 -4.31
CA ARG A 251 -7.59 -14.45 -5.77
C ARG A 251 -8.21 -13.15 -6.29
N GLY A 252 -7.52 -12.44 -7.16
CA GLY A 252 -7.97 -11.17 -7.72
C GLY A 252 -7.88 -9.96 -6.79
N HIS A 253 -7.26 -10.11 -5.61
CA HIS A 253 -7.16 -9.05 -4.60
C HIS A 253 -6.59 -7.75 -5.17
N LEU A 254 -7.38 -6.66 -5.14
CA LEU A 254 -7.08 -5.34 -5.71
C LEU A 254 -6.80 -5.34 -7.23
N MET A 255 -7.11 -6.42 -7.95
CA MET A 255 -6.83 -6.58 -9.38
C MET A 255 -8.10 -6.74 -10.20
N PHE A 256 -9.07 -7.49 -9.71
CA PHE A 256 -10.38 -7.71 -10.33
C PHE A 256 -11.38 -8.25 -9.31
N VAL A 257 -12.67 -8.13 -9.63
CA VAL A 257 -13.75 -8.75 -8.87
C VAL A 257 -14.04 -10.12 -9.45
N LYS A 258 -14.08 -11.16 -8.60
CA LYS A 258 -14.44 -12.51 -9.01
C LYS A 258 -15.95 -12.59 -9.33
N PRO A 259 -16.40 -13.39 -10.31
CA PRO A 259 -17.82 -13.50 -10.64
C PRO A 259 -18.72 -13.86 -9.44
N GLU A 260 -18.24 -14.78 -8.59
CA GLU A 260 -18.97 -15.26 -7.43
C GLU A 260 -19.11 -14.24 -6.30
N GLU A 261 -18.24 -13.21 -6.25
CA GLU A 261 -18.29 -12.16 -5.22
C GLU A 261 -19.01 -10.89 -5.68
N GLN A 262 -19.21 -10.72 -6.99
CA GLN A 262 -19.79 -9.51 -7.57
C GLN A 262 -21.12 -9.12 -6.92
N ARG A 263 -22.00 -10.09 -6.63
CA ARG A 263 -23.31 -9.86 -6.01
C ARG A 263 -23.27 -9.28 -4.60
N PHE A 264 -22.13 -9.34 -3.93
CA PHE A 264 -21.92 -8.79 -2.59
C PHE A 264 -21.27 -7.40 -2.61
N ILE A 265 -20.90 -6.90 -3.78
CA ILE A 265 -20.26 -5.59 -3.95
C ILE A 265 -21.32 -4.59 -4.41
N THR A 266 -21.91 -3.90 -3.44
CA THR A 266 -22.98 -2.92 -3.68
C THR A 266 -22.41 -1.53 -3.98
N ALA A 267 -23.23 -0.65 -4.57
CA ALA A 267 -22.89 0.76 -4.78
C ALA A 267 -22.49 1.45 -3.48
N GLU A 268 -23.21 1.15 -2.38
CA GLU A 268 -22.94 1.70 -1.05
C GLU A 268 -21.58 1.24 -0.53
N LEU A 269 -21.23 -0.04 -0.71
CA LEU A 269 -19.95 -0.58 -0.28
C LEU A 269 -18.79 0.04 -1.07
N ILE A 270 -18.95 0.22 -2.39
CA ILE A 270 -17.98 0.90 -3.24
C ILE A 270 -17.76 2.34 -2.76
N LYS A 271 -18.84 3.12 -2.59
CA LYS A 271 -18.76 4.52 -2.11
C LYS A 271 -18.15 4.64 -0.71
N ALA A 272 -18.44 3.69 0.19
CA ALA A 272 -17.94 3.70 1.55
C ALA A 272 -16.45 3.36 1.67
N THR A 273 -15.88 2.68 0.67
CA THR A 273 -14.52 2.11 0.75
C THR A 273 -13.54 2.67 -0.27
N SER A 274 -14.00 3.53 -1.19
CA SER A 274 -13.19 4.03 -2.30
C SER A 274 -13.49 5.49 -2.64
N PHE A 275 -12.62 6.11 -3.44
CA PHE A 275 -12.83 7.45 -4.01
C PHE A 275 -13.66 7.35 -5.30
N THR A 276 -14.87 6.81 -5.17
CA THR A 276 -15.83 6.69 -6.28
C THR A 276 -16.94 7.70 -6.12
N ALA A 277 -16.96 8.71 -6.98
CA ALA A 277 -17.90 9.83 -6.98
C ALA A 277 -17.77 10.65 -8.28
N SER A 278 -18.57 11.70 -8.42
CA SER A 278 -18.41 12.71 -9.49
C SER A 278 -17.05 13.41 -9.38
N GLU A 279 -16.57 13.96 -10.51
CA GLU A 279 -15.33 14.75 -10.56
C GLU A 279 -15.29 15.81 -9.47
N ARG A 280 -16.38 16.62 -9.35
CA ARG A 280 -16.49 17.66 -8.34
C ARG A 280 -16.32 17.15 -6.92
N GLU A 281 -17.02 16.09 -6.57
CA GLU A 281 -16.94 15.50 -5.21
C GLU A 281 -15.57 14.92 -4.90
N ILE A 282 -14.89 14.30 -5.88
CA ILE A 282 -13.54 13.80 -5.70
C ILE A 282 -12.56 14.93 -5.44
N VAL A 283 -12.66 16.02 -6.21
CA VAL A 283 -11.84 17.24 -6.00
C VAL A 283 -12.06 17.79 -4.60
N GLU A 284 -13.31 17.97 -4.17
CA GLU A 284 -13.64 18.45 -2.82
C GLU A 284 -13.05 17.54 -1.72
N ARG A 285 -13.12 16.21 -1.90
CA ARG A 285 -12.55 15.23 -0.97
C ARG A 285 -11.03 15.30 -0.88
N ILE A 286 -10.34 15.43 -2.02
CA ILE A 286 -8.89 15.57 -2.06
C ILE A 286 -8.44 16.87 -1.41
N LEU A 287 -9.12 17.98 -1.68
CA LEU A 287 -8.83 19.27 -1.06
C LEU A 287 -8.99 19.21 0.48
N LYS A 288 -10.04 18.56 0.99
CA LYS A 288 -10.21 18.33 2.44
C LYS A 288 -9.06 17.53 3.04
N LEU A 289 -8.58 16.48 2.36
CA LEU A 289 -7.42 15.70 2.82
C LEU A 289 -6.14 16.54 2.81
N ARG A 290 -5.91 17.34 1.76
CA ARG A 290 -4.79 18.28 1.68
C ARG A 290 -4.80 19.25 2.85
N ASP A 291 -5.93 19.87 3.12
CA ASP A 291 -6.10 20.86 4.19
C ASP A 291 -5.94 20.23 5.60
N ALA A 292 -6.23 18.93 5.73
CA ALA A 292 -5.98 18.17 6.94
C ALA A 292 -4.50 17.82 7.15
N GLY A 293 -3.66 17.86 6.08
CA GLY A 293 -2.22 17.65 6.17
C GLY A 293 -1.64 16.53 5.33
N TYR A 294 -2.41 15.95 4.39
CA TYR A 294 -1.82 15.10 3.38
C TYR A 294 -1.07 15.94 2.34
N SER A 295 0.15 15.54 2.03
CA SER A 295 1.01 16.21 1.05
C SER A 295 0.96 15.58 -0.34
N GLN A 296 0.43 14.36 -0.44
CA GLN A 296 0.32 13.60 -1.70
C GLN A 296 -0.97 12.79 -1.72
N PHE A 297 -1.61 12.73 -2.89
CA PHE A 297 -2.70 11.80 -3.21
C PHE A 297 -2.24 10.84 -4.30
N THR A 298 -2.40 9.55 -4.07
CA THR A 298 -2.01 8.47 -5.00
C THR A 298 -3.22 7.59 -5.28
N ILE A 299 -3.50 7.35 -6.56
CA ILE A 299 -4.56 6.45 -6.99
C ILE A 299 -3.97 5.17 -7.57
N GLN A 300 -4.45 4.02 -7.12
CA GLN A 300 -4.16 2.75 -7.75
C GLN A 300 -5.08 2.55 -8.95
N LEU A 301 -4.50 2.27 -10.10
CA LEU A 301 -5.22 1.83 -11.28
C LEU A 301 -5.29 0.30 -11.30
N VAL A 302 -6.46 -0.21 -11.64
CA VAL A 302 -6.68 -1.65 -11.80
C VAL A 302 -6.20 -2.06 -13.21
N PRO A 303 -5.48 -3.16 -13.37
CA PRO A 303 -5.06 -3.66 -14.69
C PRO A 303 -6.23 -3.79 -15.66
N GLY A 304 -6.04 -3.32 -16.90
CA GLY A 304 -7.10 -3.26 -17.91
C GLY A 304 -8.01 -2.03 -17.81
N GLN A 305 -7.74 -1.14 -16.83
CA GLN A 305 -8.48 0.11 -16.64
C GLN A 305 -7.59 1.34 -16.85
N GLU A 306 -6.61 1.24 -17.73
CA GLU A 306 -5.62 2.30 -18.00
C GLU A 306 -6.26 3.59 -18.54
N ALA A 307 -7.42 3.49 -19.21
CA ALA A 307 -8.20 4.65 -19.67
C ALA A 307 -8.62 5.59 -18.52
N ALA A 308 -8.70 5.09 -17.28
CA ALA A 308 -8.97 5.90 -16.10
C ALA A 308 -7.89 6.98 -15.85
N ILE A 309 -6.69 6.84 -16.43
CA ILE A 309 -5.61 7.84 -16.34
C ILE A 309 -6.10 9.19 -16.81
N ASP A 310 -6.89 9.27 -17.89
CA ASP A 310 -7.40 10.52 -18.43
C ASP A 310 -8.38 11.22 -17.48
N ASP A 311 -9.24 10.45 -16.80
CA ASP A 311 -10.18 10.99 -15.83
C ASP A 311 -9.42 11.50 -14.58
N TRP A 312 -8.47 10.74 -14.05
CA TRP A 312 -7.64 11.16 -12.93
C TRP A 312 -6.69 12.32 -13.28
N ALA A 313 -6.31 12.47 -14.55
CA ALA A 313 -5.55 13.63 -15.01
C ALA A 313 -6.38 14.92 -14.96
N LYS A 314 -7.71 14.86 -15.19
CA LYS A 314 -8.62 16.00 -14.98
C LYS A 314 -8.67 16.37 -13.49
N ILE A 315 -8.87 15.37 -12.61
CA ILE A 315 -8.83 15.60 -11.16
C ILE A 315 -7.54 16.29 -10.74
N ARG A 316 -6.38 15.80 -11.21
CA ARG A 316 -5.09 16.40 -10.89
C ARG A 316 -5.01 17.89 -11.31
N LYS A 317 -5.55 18.23 -12.47
CA LYS A 317 -5.57 19.64 -12.94
C LYS A 317 -6.48 20.50 -12.08
N ALA A 318 -7.58 19.95 -11.56
CA ALA A 318 -8.56 20.68 -10.76
C ALA A 318 -8.10 20.91 -9.31
N VAL A 319 -7.23 20.06 -8.77
CA VAL A 319 -6.70 20.22 -7.40
C VAL A 319 -5.42 21.06 -7.33
N GLY A 320 -4.79 21.37 -8.45
CA GLY A 320 -3.58 22.22 -8.57
C GLY A 320 -2.30 21.42 -8.65
#